data_610858c1aa9037ffc5670897f09e15c2
#
_entry.id   610858c1aa9037ffc5670897f09e15c2
#
_cell.length_a   1.000
_cell.length_b   1.000
_cell.length_c   1.000
_cell.angle_alpha   90.00
_cell.angle_beta   90.00
_cell.angle_gamma   90.00
#
_symmetry.space_group_name_H-M   'P 1'
#
loop_
_entity.id
_entity.type
_entity.pdbx_description
1 polymer ?
#
loop_
_entity_poly.entity_id
_entity_poly.type
_entity_poly.pdbx_seq_one_letter_code
_entity_poly.pdbx_strand_id
1 'polypeptide(L)'
;MHHKYIILFVIILSIFMGFIPVVHAQDASTPILPTKLLNTIKSDFNQPSDVVAGNNKRVYVLDGVNNKVKVFNRKGATLFSFGGTGKGKGKLNSPLGIGIDEADRIYIADSGNHMVQIFSPEGNYLSQFSTEETAKEKIKPSDPTDVVVNNTLKRCYVVDNDNHWILAYDLEKRVPLKTYGTMGMGESEFRFPFLLDIDQEGNLYIVEVINTRVTVIDPEGNYLTTIGNWGVEKGELYRPKGVAIDAKNRVFVSDSYLGIIQVFDKDGDFLFVLGDEKGNIMKFETPTGLFIDKDMRLYVVEMFADRVKVLRLKN
;
A
#
# COMPACT_ATOMS: atom_id res chain seq x y z
N MET A 1 2.42 -26.18 -7.35
CA MET A 1 1.42 -25.88 -8.40
C MET A 1 0.85 -24.46 -8.27
N HIS A 2 1.20 -23.67 -7.22
CA HIS A 2 0.65 -22.33 -6.95
C HIS A 2 1.41 -21.16 -7.62
N HIS A 3 2.63 -21.36 -8.10
CA HIS A 3 3.41 -20.32 -8.80
C HIS A 3 2.79 -19.80 -10.12
N LYS A 4 1.81 -20.53 -10.68
CA LYS A 4 1.15 -20.11 -11.94
C LYS A 4 0.02 -19.08 -11.71
N TYR A 5 -0.52 -18.94 -10.52
CA TYR A 5 -1.70 -18.11 -10.29
C TYR A 5 -1.36 -16.66 -9.91
N ILE A 6 -0.26 -16.41 -9.22
CA ILE A 6 0.17 -15.03 -8.88
C ILE A 6 0.64 -14.30 -10.12
N ILE A 7 1.39 -14.97 -10.99
CA ILE A 7 1.77 -14.45 -12.31
C ILE A 7 0.54 -14.33 -13.22
N LEU A 8 -0.45 -15.23 -13.09
CA LEU A 8 -1.67 -15.21 -13.89
C LEU A 8 -2.60 -14.05 -13.50
N PHE A 9 -2.65 -13.62 -12.23
CA PHE A 9 -3.46 -12.47 -11.82
C PHE A 9 -2.88 -11.14 -12.31
N VAL A 10 -1.55 -11.06 -12.49
CA VAL A 10 -0.89 -9.92 -13.15
C VAL A 10 -1.02 -10.03 -14.68
N ILE A 11 -1.02 -11.24 -15.27
CA ILE A 11 -1.00 -11.47 -16.73
C ILE A 11 -2.41 -11.53 -17.34
N ILE A 12 -3.43 -12.04 -16.65
CA ILE A 12 -4.82 -12.07 -17.19
C ILE A 12 -5.38 -10.64 -17.34
N LEU A 13 -4.81 -9.66 -16.63
CA LEU A 13 -5.18 -8.26 -16.77
C LEU A 13 -4.44 -7.54 -17.92
N SER A 14 -3.46 -8.18 -18.56
CA SER A 14 -2.71 -7.58 -19.68
C SER A 14 -3.21 -7.99 -21.09
N ILE A 15 -4.18 -8.91 -21.22
CA ILE A 15 -4.65 -9.43 -22.53
C ILE A 15 -5.87 -8.64 -23.08
N PHE A 16 -6.46 -7.69 -22.33
CA PHE A 16 -7.41 -6.72 -22.90
C PHE A 16 -6.67 -5.47 -23.43
N MET A 17 -5.70 -5.66 -24.32
CA MET A 17 -5.21 -4.62 -25.21
C MET A 17 -6.22 -4.42 -26.35
N GLY A 18 -7.09 -3.43 -26.20
CA GLY A 18 -7.98 -3.05 -27.27
C GLY A 18 -9.03 -2.04 -26.83
N PHE A 19 -8.60 -0.92 -26.36
CA PHE A 19 -9.22 0.40 -26.41
C PHE A 19 -8.42 1.25 -25.43
N ILE A 20 -7.49 2.02 -25.95
CA ILE A 20 -6.94 3.17 -25.20
C ILE A 20 -8.09 4.18 -25.22
N PRO A 21 -8.79 4.42 -24.08
CA PRO A 21 -9.61 5.61 -24.02
C PRO A 21 -8.61 6.76 -24.15
N VAL A 22 -8.79 7.56 -25.19
CA VAL A 22 -8.11 8.84 -25.30
C VAL A 22 -8.42 9.56 -23.99
N VAL A 23 -7.42 9.64 -23.10
CA VAL A 23 -7.53 10.50 -21.92
C VAL A 23 -7.82 11.87 -22.50
N HIS A 24 -9.05 12.32 -22.36
CA HIS A 24 -9.49 13.61 -22.86
C HIS A 24 -8.53 14.69 -22.33
N ALA A 25 -8.22 15.62 -23.20
CA ALA A 25 -7.38 16.75 -22.90
C ALA A 25 -7.70 17.31 -21.51
N GLN A 26 -6.62 17.62 -20.74
CA GLN A 26 -6.73 18.27 -19.44
C GLN A 26 -7.90 19.24 -19.41
N ASP A 27 -8.97 18.88 -18.73
CA ASP A 27 -9.99 19.85 -18.41
C ASP A 27 -9.30 20.95 -17.60
N ALA A 28 -9.27 22.16 -18.11
CA ALA A 28 -8.64 23.33 -17.50
C ALA A 28 -9.17 23.61 -16.06
N SER A 29 -10.19 22.90 -15.64
CA SER A 29 -10.84 22.99 -14.33
C SER A 29 -10.35 21.95 -13.29
N THR A 30 -9.41 21.03 -13.63
CA THR A 30 -8.96 20.03 -12.65
C THR A 30 -8.06 20.68 -11.59
N PRO A 31 -8.47 20.69 -10.30
CA PRO A 31 -7.62 21.19 -9.24
C PRO A 31 -6.33 20.37 -9.13
N ILE A 32 -5.19 21.03 -9.05
CA ILE A 32 -3.87 20.41 -9.00
C ILE A 32 -3.19 20.72 -7.67
N LEU A 33 -2.72 19.68 -6.97
CA LEU A 33 -1.81 19.81 -5.85
C LEU A 33 -0.37 19.81 -6.37
N PRO A 34 0.31 20.97 -6.46
CA PRO A 34 1.65 21.02 -6.99
C PRO A 34 2.64 20.39 -6.01
N THR A 35 3.57 19.60 -6.54
CA THR A 35 4.61 18.92 -5.77
C THR A 35 5.98 19.15 -6.38
N LYS A 36 7.01 19.00 -5.56
CA LYS A 36 8.41 19.09 -6.01
C LYS A 36 9.06 17.71 -5.99
N LEU A 37 9.58 17.28 -7.12
CA LEU A 37 10.42 16.08 -7.17
C LEU A 37 11.73 16.33 -6.41
N LEU A 38 11.97 15.59 -5.34
CA LEU A 38 13.20 15.68 -4.54
C LEU A 38 14.29 14.79 -5.10
N ASN A 39 13.96 13.53 -5.37
CA ASN A 39 14.83 12.55 -6.02
C ASN A 39 14.03 11.37 -6.57
N THR A 40 14.74 10.48 -7.28
CA THR A 40 14.23 9.19 -7.72
C THR A 40 15.20 8.12 -7.24
N ILE A 41 14.72 7.19 -6.43
CA ILE A 41 15.49 6.03 -5.97
C ILE A 41 15.43 4.98 -7.08
N LYS A 42 16.59 4.58 -7.57
CA LYS A 42 16.75 3.50 -8.55
C LYS A 42 17.73 2.47 -8.02
N SER A 43 17.47 1.22 -8.31
CA SER A 43 18.33 0.08 -7.98
C SER A 43 18.05 -1.03 -8.99
N ASP A 44 18.65 -2.19 -8.80
CA ASP A 44 18.32 -3.45 -9.47
C ASP A 44 16.99 -4.04 -8.92
N PHE A 45 15.95 -3.22 -8.88
CA PHE A 45 14.61 -3.64 -8.51
C PHE A 45 14.03 -4.59 -9.56
N ASN A 46 13.11 -5.43 -9.09
CA ASN A 46 12.27 -6.24 -9.95
C ASN A 46 10.83 -6.17 -9.43
N GLN A 47 10.07 -5.26 -10.01
CA GLN A 47 8.69 -4.95 -9.61
C GLN A 47 8.58 -4.65 -8.09
N PRO A 48 9.18 -3.55 -7.61
CA PRO A 48 8.98 -3.12 -6.24
C PRO A 48 7.50 -2.90 -5.99
N SER A 49 7.00 -3.36 -4.85
CA SER A 49 5.57 -3.34 -4.55
C SER A 49 5.18 -2.21 -3.60
N ASP A 50 6.00 -1.96 -2.59
CA ASP A 50 5.64 -1.04 -1.52
C ASP A 50 6.88 -0.38 -0.86
N VAL A 51 6.66 0.67 -0.04
CA VAL A 51 7.73 1.50 0.54
C VAL A 51 7.31 2.10 1.88
N VAL A 52 8.25 2.13 2.83
CA VAL A 52 8.11 2.92 4.08
C VAL A 52 9.38 3.71 4.38
N ALA A 53 9.26 4.78 5.17
CA ALA A 53 10.40 5.59 5.59
C ALA A 53 10.40 5.80 7.11
N GLY A 54 11.52 5.49 7.75
CA GLY A 54 11.68 5.54 9.19
C GLY A 54 12.10 6.90 9.75
N ASN A 55 11.97 7.04 11.07
CA ASN A 55 12.49 8.16 11.85
C ASN A 55 14.02 8.24 11.79
N ASN A 56 14.68 7.10 11.58
CA ASN A 56 16.12 6.94 11.37
C ASN A 56 16.63 7.48 10.04
N LYS A 57 15.75 8.11 9.23
CA LYS A 57 16.04 8.68 7.91
C LYS A 57 16.41 7.64 6.85
N ARG A 58 16.02 6.38 7.05
CA ARG A 58 16.14 5.31 6.06
C ARG A 58 14.83 5.15 5.29
N VAL A 59 14.94 4.71 4.05
CA VAL A 59 13.82 4.34 3.18
C VAL A 59 13.95 2.85 2.90
N TYR A 60 12.90 2.11 3.16
CA TYR A 60 12.81 0.66 2.98
C TYR A 60 11.88 0.39 1.83
N VAL A 61 12.38 -0.20 0.76
CA VAL A 61 11.61 -0.53 -0.45
C VAL A 61 11.49 -2.04 -0.53
N LEU A 62 10.26 -2.53 -0.58
CA LEU A 62 9.98 -3.94 -0.77
C LEU A 62 10.13 -4.30 -2.26
N ASP A 63 11.15 -5.07 -2.56
CA ASP A 63 11.46 -5.60 -3.89
C ASP A 63 10.85 -6.99 -4.03
N GLY A 64 9.52 -7.01 -4.29
CA GLY A 64 8.65 -8.17 -4.10
C GLY A 64 9.11 -9.40 -4.87
N VAL A 65 9.39 -9.29 -6.16
CA VAL A 65 9.81 -10.43 -7.00
C VAL A 65 11.19 -10.96 -6.58
N ASN A 66 12.08 -10.08 -6.10
CA ASN A 66 13.39 -10.47 -5.59
C ASN A 66 13.33 -10.99 -4.13
N ASN A 67 12.16 -10.95 -3.48
CA ASN A 67 11.97 -11.37 -2.09
C ASN A 67 12.93 -10.67 -1.12
N LYS A 68 13.13 -9.37 -1.28
CA LYS A 68 14.08 -8.57 -0.48
C LYS A 68 13.49 -7.22 -0.11
N VAL A 69 13.99 -6.69 0.99
CA VAL A 69 13.87 -5.27 1.30
C VAL A 69 15.22 -4.60 0.99
N LYS A 70 15.20 -3.58 0.17
CA LYS A 70 16.36 -2.74 -0.13
C LYS A 70 16.27 -1.45 0.66
N VAL A 71 17.36 -1.08 1.30
CA VAL A 71 17.40 0.06 2.24
C VAL A 71 18.30 1.16 1.69
N PHE A 72 17.75 2.37 1.71
CA PHE A 72 18.39 3.58 1.17
C PHE A 72 18.44 4.68 2.23
N ASN A 73 19.36 5.61 2.07
CA ASN A 73 19.25 6.88 2.78
C ASN A 73 18.24 7.82 2.07
N ARG A 74 17.88 8.94 2.70
CA ARG A 74 16.93 9.91 2.10
C ARG A 74 17.40 10.57 0.80
N LYS A 75 18.66 10.44 0.43
CA LYS A 75 19.20 10.92 -0.85
C LYS A 75 19.12 9.84 -1.95
N GLY A 76 18.65 8.64 -1.61
CA GLY A 76 18.51 7.52 -2.54
C GLY A 76 19.77 6.67 -2.71
N ALA A 77 20.82 6.89 -1.90
CA ALA A 77 21.98 6.00 -1.92
C ALA A 77 21.67 4.71 -1.17
N THR A 78 22.01 3.57 -1.78
CA THR A 78 21.85 2.24 -1.21
C THR A 78 22.72 2.09 0.06
N LEU A 79 22.12 1.53 1.11
CA LEU A 79 22.81 1.24 2.37
C LEU A 79 23.07 -0.27 2.50
N PHE A 80 22.03 -1.09 2.44
CA PHE A 80 22.07 -2.55 2.52
C PHE A 80 20.76 -3.16 2.02
N SER A 81 20.65 -4.49 2.06
CA SER A 81 19.40 -5.21 1.84
C SER A 81 19.30 -6.41 2.78
N PHE A 82 18.08 -6.88 3.03
CA PHE A 82 17.80 -8.06 3.85
C PHE A 82 16.66 -8.89 3.26
N GLY A 83 16.39 -10.07 3.83
CA GLY A 83 15.41 -11.02 3.29
C GLY A 83 16.08 -12.08 2.41
N GLY A 84 15.50 -12.30 1.23
CA GLY A 84 15.89 -13.33 0.27
C GLY A 84 14.95 -14.52 0.30
N THR A 85 14.83 -15.21 -0.84
CA THR A 85 13.84 -16.26 -1.08
C THR A 85 13.93 -17.43 -0.11
N GLY A 86 12.79 -17.84 0.46
CA GLY A 86 12.67 -19.03 1.31
C GLY A 86 11.51 -18.99 2.30
N LYS A 87 11.46 -20.04 3.16
CA LYS A 87 10.43 -20.21 4.18
C LYS A 87 10.96 -20.07 5.63
N GLY A 88 12.27 -19.92 5.78
CA GLY A 88 12.92 -19.82 7.09
C GLY A 88 12.82 -18.40 7.70
N LYS A 89 13.24 -18.29 8.95
CA LYS A 89 13.34 -17.01 9.67
C LYS A 89 14.17 -15.99 8.87
N GLY A 90 13.61 -14.83 8.61
CA GLY A 90 14.25 -13.79 7.82
C GLY A 90 14.29 -14.05 6.32
N LYS A 91 13.66 -15.13 5.82
CA LYS A 91 13.49 -15.43 4.40
C LYS A 91 12.06 -15.12 3.98
N LEU A 92 11.89 -14.61 2.77
CA LEU A 92 10.62 -14.13 2.25
C LEU A 92 10.19 -14.97 1.04
N ASN A 93 8.88 -15.05 0.85
CA ASN A 93 8.28 -15.73 -0.30
C ASN A 93 7.10 -14.92 -0.82
N SER A 94 7.29 -14.26 -1.96
CA SER A 94 6.29 -13.39 -2.59
C SER A 94 5.72 -12.34 -1.60
N PRO A 95 6.55 -11.58 -0.88
CA PRO A 95 6.08 -10.54 0.01
C PRO A 95 5.45 -9.40 -0.81
N LEU A 96 4.36 -8.79 -0.30
CA LEU A 96 3.59 -7.80 -1.05
C LEU A 96 3.53 -6.42 -0.40
N GLY A 97 3.43 -6.33 0.92
CA GLY A 97 3.33 -5.09 1.67
C GLY A 97 4.36 -4.95 2.78
N ILE A 98 4.66 -3.72 3.17
CA ILE A 98 5.63 -3.37 4.19
C ILE A 98 5.11 -2.28 5.11
N GLY A 99 5.10 -2.54 6.41
CA GLY A 99 4.76 -1.57 7.45
C GLY A 99 5.95 -1.20 8.32
N ILE A 100 5.81 -0.11 9.05
CA ILE A 100 6.82 0.39 9.98
C ILE A 100 6.17 0.90 11.27
N ASP A 101 6.79 0.67 12.41
CA ASP A 101 6.34 1.24 13.68
C ASP A 101 7.20 2.43 14.14
N GLU A 102 6.82 3.04 15.27
CA GLU A 102 7.52 4.21 15.82
C GLU A 102 8.96 3.92 16.27
N ALA A 103 9.30 2.65 16.52
CA ALA A 103 10.65 2.19 16.82
C ALA A 103 11.47 1.84 15.57
N ASP A 104 10.93 2.16 14.38
CA ASP A 104 11.49 1.82 13.08
C ASP A 104 11.63 0.29 12.83
N ARG A 105 10.85 -0.55 13.55
CA ARG A 105 10.77 -1.99 13.24
C ARG A 105 9.97 -2.17 11.97
N ILE A 106 10.43 -3.07 11.11
CA ILE A 106 9.87 -3.32 9.78
C ILE A 106 9.01 -4.57 9.84
N TYR A 107 7.77 -4.46 9.39
CA TYR A 107 6.78 -5.52 9.29
C TYR A 107 6.59 -5.86 7.82
N ILE A 108 6.70 -7.14 7.46
CA ILE A 108 6.56 -7.62 6.08
C ILE A 108 5.38 -8.56 6.00
N ALA A 109 4.39 -8.25 5.16
CA ALA A 109 3.34 -9.16 4.77
C ALA A 109 3.93 -10.18 3.78
N ASP A 110 4.29 -11.34 4.32
CA ASP A 110 4.99 -12.43 3.61
C ASP A 110 3.96 -13.43 3.08
N SER A 111 3.29 -13.04 1.98
CA SER A 111 2.11 -13.68 1.40
C SER A 111 2.31 -15.16 1.17
N GLY A 112 3.33 -15.56 0.43
CA GLY A 112 3.58 -16.96 0.12
C GLY A 112 4.05 -17.81 1.30
N ASN A 113 4.30 -17.22 2.47
CA ASN A 113 4.57 -17.90 3.73
C ASN A 113 3.41 -17.78 4.74
N HIS A 114 2.32 -17.08 4.39
CA HIS A 114 1.10 -16.91 5.20
C HIS A 114 1.38 -16.33 6.60
N MET A 115 2.24 -15.31 6.66
CA MET A 115 2.68 -14.73 7.93
C MET A 115 3.09 -13.26 7.80
N VAL A 116 3.26 -12.60 8.93
CA VAL A 116 3.98 -11.34 9.02
C VAL A 116 5.33 -11.60 9.69
N GLN A 117 6.42 -11.18 9.06
CA GLN A 117 7.77 -11.19 9.65
C GLN A 117 8.18 -9.80 10.10
N ILE A 118 8.89 -9.72 11.24
CA ILE A 118 9.30 -8.47 11.87
C ILE A 118 10.84 -8.41 11.92
N PHE A 119 11.38 -7.28 11.47
CA PHE A 119 12.82 -7.04 11.40
C PHE A 119 13.19 -5.78 12.17
N SER A 120 14.45 -5.72 12.64
CA SER A 120 15.02 -4.49 13.18
C SER A 120 15.28 -3.46 12.07
N PRO A 121 15.53 -2.18 12.43
CA PRO A 121 15.93 -1.15 11.45
C PRO A 121 17.19 -1.52 10.65
N GLU A 122 18.04 -2.42 11.17
CA GLU A 122 19.27 -2.92 10.53
C GLU A 122 19.02 -4.17 9.65
N GLY A 123 17.72 -4.63 9.56
CA GLY A 123 17.36 -5.80 8.78
C GLY A 123 17.58 -7.15 9.47
N ASN A 124 17.83 -7.16 10.79
CA ASN A 124 17.93 -8.40 11.54
C ASN A 124 16.52 -8.94 11.83
N TYR A 125 16.32 -10.23 11.58
CA TYR A 125 15.07 -10.90 11.95
C TYR A 125 14.84 -10.82 13.46
N LEU A 126 13.66 -10.39 13.87
CA LEU A 126 13.25 -10.31 15.28
C LEU A 126 12.24 -11.39 15.63
N SER A 127 11.18 -11.50 14.84
CA SER A 127 10.07 -12.43 15.13
C SER A 127 9.12 -12.53 13.95
N GLN A 128 8.10 -13.38 14.10
CA GLN A 128 7.01 -13.53 13.14
C GLN A 128 5.73 -13.97 13.85
N PHE A 129 4.59 -13.82 13.18
CA PHE A 129 3.33 -14.44 13.57
C PHE A 129 2.58 -14.94 12.34
N SER A 130 1.84 -16.02 12.51
CA SER A 130 1.03 -16.60 11.45
C SER A 130 -0.25 -15.80 11.24
N THR A 131 -0.65 -15.63 9.98
CA THR A 131 -1.98 -15.09 9.62
C THR A 131 -3.01 -16.20 9.42
N GLU A 132 -2.57 -17.47 9.57
CA GLU A 132 -3.43 -18.64 9.50
C GLU A 132 -4.33 -18.80 10.72
N GLU A 133 -3.93 -18.29 11.87
CA GLU A 133 -4.71 -18.29 13.11
C GLU A 133 -5.57 -17.04 13.17
N THR A 134 -6.85 -17.15 12.93
CA THR A 134 -7.81 -16.05 12.95
C THR A 134 -9.00 -16.38 13.87
N ALA A 135 -9.71 -15.35 14.30
CA ALA A 135 -10.93 -15.53 15.09
C ALA A 135 -12.14 -16.03 14.28
N LYS A 136 -11.99 -16.26 12.99
CA LYS A 136 -13.04 -16.62 12.04
C LYS A 136 -12.61 -17.79 11.16
N GLU A 137 -13.56 -18.65 10.81
CA GLU A 137 -13.29 -19.75 9.89
C GLU A 137 -12.94 -19.21 8.49
N LYS A 138 -11.80 -19.65 7.98
CA LYS A 138 -11.26 -19.20 6.69
C LYS A 138 -11.88 -19.94 5.52
N ILE A 139 -11.98 -19.23 4.39
CA ILE A 139 -12.41 -19.78 3.11
C ILE A 139 -11.21 -20.40 2.37
N LYS A 140 -10.03 -19.78 2.51
CA LYS A 140 -8.77 -20.16 1.86
C LYS A 140 -7.59 -20.00 2.83
N PRO A 141 -6.41 -20.54 2.50
CA PRO A 141 -5.18 -20.14 3.17
C PRO A 141 -5.03 -18.63 3.18
N SER A 142 -4.52 -18.05 4.25
CA SER A 142 -4.36 -16.62 4.37
C SER A 142 -3.39 -16.07 3.30
N ASP A 143 -3.74 -14.95 2.70
CA ASP A 143 -2.90 -14.21 1.74
C ASP A 143 -2.65 -12.79 2.26
N PRO A 144 -1.68 -12.62 3.19
CA PRO A 144 -1.36 -11.30 3.73
C PRO A 144 -0.73 -10.44 2.63
N THR A 145 -1.42 -9.38 2.22
CA THR A 145 -0.94 -8.47 1.18
C THR A 145 -0.38 -7.18 1.73
N ASP A 146 -0.79 -6.76 2.94
CA ASP A 146 -0.27 -5.57 3.58
C ASP A 146 -0.36 -5.63 5.10
N VAL A 147 0.40 -4.75 5.77
CA VAL A 147 0.45 -4.64 7.23
C VAL A 147 0.72 -3.21 7.66
N VAL A 148 -0.12 -2.68 8.55
CA VAL A 148 0.12 -1.39 9.21
C VAL A 148 0.11 -1.53 10.73
N VAL A 149 0.82 -0.63 11.40
CA VAL A 149 0.97 -0.64 12.86
C VAL A 149 0.37 0.63 13.46
N ASN A 150 -0.55 0.45 14.40
CA ASN A 150 -1.06 1.51 15.24
C ASN A 150 -0.42 1.41 16.63
N ASN A 151 0.59 2.24 16.87
CA ASN A 151 1.32 2.24 18.15
C ASN A 151 0.45 2.73 19.32
N THR A 152 -0.46 3.66 19.08
CA THR A 152 -1.36 4.22 20.10
C THR A 152 -2.33 3.18 20.62
N LEU A 153 -3.00 2.45 19.71
CA LEU A 153 -3.95 1.39 20.07
C LEU A 153 -3.27 0.05 20.37
N LYS A 154 -1.95 -0.04 20.23
CA LYS A 154 -1.18 -1.30 20.38
C LYS A 154 -1.72 -2.42 19.49
N ARG A 155 -2.07 -2.09 18.26
CA ARG A 155 -2.63 -3.01 17.26
C ARG A 155 -1.79 -3.05 16.00
N CYS A 156 -1.80 -4.19 15.35
CA CYS A 156 -1.29 -4.39 14.00
C CYS A 156 -2.46 -4.89 13.14
N TYR A 157 -2.65 -4.28 11.97
CA TYR A 157 -3.69 -4.68 11.03
C TYR A 157 -3.07 -5.28 9.79
N VAL A 158 -3.60 -6.42 9.35
CA VAL A 158 -3.10 -7.17 8.19
C VAL A 158 -4.24 -7.38 7.22
N VAL A 159 -4.01 -7.10 5.95
CA VAL A 159 -4.95 -7.44 4.88
C VAL A 159 -4.82 -8.91 4.55
N ASP A 160 -5.92 -9.67 4.63
CA ASP A 160 -6.03 -11.03 4.10
C ASP A 160 -6.86 -10.99 2.81
N ASN A 161 -6.16 -10.90 1.69
CA ASN A 161 -6.75 -10.64 0.37
C ASN A 161 -7.71 -11.75 -0.07
N ASP A 162 -7.27 -13.00 0.01
CA ASP A 162 -8.03 -14.17 -0.48
C ASP A 162 -9.26 -14.50 0.38
N ASN A 163 -9.26 -14.08 1.65
CA ASN A 163 -10.40 -14.22 2.56
C ASN A 163 -11.27 -12.96 2.64
N HIS A 164 -10.86 -11.86 1.98
CA HIS A 164 -11.60 -10.59 1.96
C HIS A 164 -11.75 -9.96 3.34
N TRP A 165 -10.69 -10.02 4.15
CA TRP A 165 -10.68 -9.57 5.54
C TRP A 165 -9.56 -8.58 5.85
N ILE A 166 -9.77 -7.85 6.95
CA ILE A 166 -8.71 -7.16 7.68
C ILE A 166 -8.60 -7.84 9.05
N LEU A 167 -7.39 -8.30 9.37
CA LEU A 167 -7.09 -9.02 10.62
C LEU A 167 -6.43 -8.05 11.59
N ALA A 168 -6.99 -7.87 12.78
CA ALA A 168 -6.39 -7.11 13.86
C ALA A 168 -5.65 -8.03 14.83
N TYR A 169 -4.41 -7.69 15.16
CA TYR A 169 -3.57 -8.40 16.12
C TYR A 169 -3.14 -7.48 17.27
N ASP A 170 -2.95 -8.05 18.45
CA ASP A 170 -2.22 -7.39 19.53
C ASP A 170 -0.75 -7.20 19.11
N LEU A 171 -0.28 -5.97 19.17
CA LEU A 171 1.07 -5.61 18.68
C LEU A 171 2.19 -6.27 19.48
N GLU A 172 2.00 -6.50 20.76
CA GLU A 172 3.03 -7.06 21.65
C GLU A 172 2.93 -8.59 21.73
N LYS A 173 1.73 -9.12 21.95
CA LYS A 173 1.47 -10.55 22.09
C LYS A 173 1.40 -11.27 20.75
N ARG A 174 1.07 -10.55 19.66
CA ARG A 174 0.93 -11.08 18.29
C ARG A 174 -0.13 -12.16 18.17
N VAL A 175 -1.19 -12.02 18.96
CA VAL A 175 -2.38 -12.89 18.91
C VAL A 175 -3.51 -12.17 18.18
N PRO A 176 -4.37 -12.91 17.45
CA PRO A 176 -5.51 -12.31 16.77
C PRO A 176 -6.49 -11.72 17.80
N LEU A 177 -6.98 -10.52 17.51
CA LEU A 177 -7.98 -9.82 18.32
C LEU A 177 -9.34 -9.85 17.64
N LYS A 178 -9.38 -9.52 16.35
CA LYS A 178 -10.64 -9.36 15.60
C LYS A 178 -10.41 -9.52 14.11
N THR A 179 -11.45 -9.95 13.40
CA THR A 179 -11.51 -10.01 11.94
C THR A 179 -12.63 -9.09 11.49
N TYR A 180 -12.32 -8.16 10.57
CA TYR A 180 -13.28 -7.24 9.97
C TYR A 180 -13.57 -7.64 8.53
N GLY A 181 -14.81 -7.43 8.12
CA GLY A 181 -15.26 -7.61 6.76
C GLY A 181 -15.79 -9.00 6.44
N THR A 182 -16.37 -9.08 5.27
CA THR A 182 -16.82 -10.28 4.56
C THR A 182 -16.74 -10.00 3.07
N MET A 183 -16.81 -11.02 2.23
CA MET A 183 -16.84 -10.85 0.77
C MET A 183 -18.11 -10.12 0.32
N GLY A 184 -17.97 -9.00 -0.37
CA GLY A 184 -19.09 -8.26 -0.93
C GLY A 184 -18.78 -6.85 -1.39
N MET A 185 -19.85 -6.05 -1.62
CA MET A 185 -19.79 -4.66 -2.09
C MET A 185 -20.49 -3.68 -1.13
N GLY A 186 -21.10 -4.18 -0.06
CA GLY A 186 -21.77 -3.37 0.95
C GLY A 186 -20.80 -2.59 1.84
N GLU A 187 -21.35 -1.91 2.84
CA GLU A 187 -20.61 -1.27 3.91
C GLU A 187 -19.86 -2.34 4.70
N SER A 188 -18.58 -2.13 5.01
CA SER A 188 -17.72 -3.11 5.68
C SER A 188 -17.64 -4.51 5.01
N GLU A 189 -18.00 -4.62 3.74
CA GLU A 189 -17.71 -5.79 2.90
C GLU A 189 -16.57 -5.46 1.96
N PHE A 190 -15.66 -6.41 1.71
CA PHE A 190 -14.50 -6.22 0.87
C PHE A 190 -14.44 -7.20 -0.30
N ARG A 191 -13.83 -6.77 -1.41
CA ARG A 191 -13.48 -7.66 -2.52
C ARG A 191 -12.02 -7.44 -2.91
N PHE A 192 -11.19 -8.43 -2.55
CA PHE A 192 -9.75 -8.40 -2.76
C PHE A 192 -9.13 -7.11 -2.24
N PRO A 193 -9.24 -6.82 -0.92
CA PRO A 193 -8.54 -5.71 -0.30
C PRO A 193 -7.03 -5.91 -0.52
N PHE A 194 -6.27 -4.83 -0.75
CA PHE A 194 -4.89 -4.98 -1.20
C PHE A 194 -3.88 -4.26 -0.33
N LEU A 195 -3.88 -2.93 -0.32
CA LEU A 195 -3.05 -2.12 0.58
C LEU A 195 -3.96 -1.32 1.51
N LEU A 196 -3.43 -0.94 2.66
CA LEU A 196 -4.13 -0.09 3.63
C LEU A 196 -3.19 0.90 4.27
N ASP A 197 -3.76 1.98 4.81
CA ASP A 197 -3.06 2.92 5.69
C ASP A 197 -4.01 3.33 6.83
N ILE A 198 -3.49 4.02 7.84
CA ILE A 198 -4.24 4.50 9.00
C ILE A 198 -4.04 5.98 9.21
N ASP A 199 -5.07 6.68 9.65
CA ASP A 199 -4.97 8.06 10.10
C ASP A 199 -4.57 8.18 11.57
N GLN A 200 -4.48 9.42 12.07
CA GLN A 200 -4.10 9.69 13.47
C GLN A 200 -5.15 9.24 14.48
N GLU A 201 -6.41 9.09 14.08
CA GLU A 201 -7.51 8.58 14.90
C GLU A 201 -7.53 7.05 14.91
N GLY A 202 -6.76 6.41 14.02
CA GLY A 202 -6.65 4.97 13.87
C GLY A 202 -7.67 4.39 12.90
N ASN A 203 -8.38 5.22 12.14
CA ASN A 203 -9.26 4.75 11.09
C ASN A 203 -8.46 4.09 9.98
N LEU A 204 -8.98 2.98 9.45
CA LEU A 204 -8.34 2.18 8.41
C LEU A 204 -8.89 2.57 7.04
N TYR A 205 -7.99 2.89 6.12
CA TYR A 205 -8.29 3.21 4.72
C TYR A 205 -7.86 2.03 3.86
N ILE A 206 -8.80 1.27 3.34
CA ILE A 206 -8.59 -0.04 2.72
C ILE A 206 -8.84 0.06 1.22
N VAL A 207 -7.81 -0.16 0.41
CA VAL A 207 -7.94 -0.17 -1.05
C VAL A 207 -8.56 -1.48 -1.51
N GLU A 208 -9.64 -1.40 -2.25
CA GLU A 208 -10.32 -2.52 -2.87
C GLU A 208 -10.20 -2.45 -4.41
N VAL A 209 -9.31 -3.25 -4.97
CA VAL A 209 -8.98 -3.18 -6.40
C VAL A 209 -10.17 -3.57 -7.29
N ILE A 210 -10.98 -4.53 -6.85
CA ILE A 210 -12.11 -5.04 -7.64
C ILE A 210 -13.37 -4.18 -7.45
N ASN A 211 -13.57 -3.64 -6.25
CA ASN A 211 -14.66 -2.69 -6.00
C ASN A 211 -14.30 -1.26 -6.45
N THR A 212 -13.04 -1.04 -6.85
CA THR A 212 -12.52 0.25 -7.36
C THR A 212 -12.80 1.43 -6.43
N ARG A 213 -12.55 1.21 -5.14
CA ARG A 213 -12.80 2.20 -4.08
C ARG A 213 -11.78 2.07 -2.95
N VAL A 214 -11.78 3.03 -2.04
CA VAL A 214 -11.17 2.91 -0.73
C VAL A 214 -12.29 2.91 0.31
N THR A 215 -12.42 1.85 1.08
CA THR A 215 -13.38 1.77 2.19
C THR A 215 -12.70 2.22 3.48
N VAL A 216 -13.37 3.08 4.24
CA VAL A 216 -12.88 3.59 5.51
C VAL A 216 -13.71 3.00 6.65
N ILE A 217 -13.02 2.39 7.62
CA ILE A 217 -13.63 1.86 8.85
C ILE A 217 -12.92 2.41 10.07
N ASP A 218 -13.63 2.53 11.20
CA ASP A 218 -13.02 2.87 12.46
C ASP A 218 -12.20 1.71 13.07
N PRO A 219 -11.43 1.95 14.16
CA PRO A 219 -10.65 0.88 14.80
C PRO A 219 -11.50 -0.27 15.36
N GLU A 220 -12.78 -0.08 15.53
CA GLU A 220 -13.76 -1.09 15.96
C GLU A 220 -14.36 -1.87 14.78
N GLY A 221 -14.12 -1.42 13.52
CA GLY A 221 -14.59 -2.03 12.28
C GLY A 221 -15.94 -1.53 11.81
N ASN A 222 -16.44 -0.41 12.35
CA ASN A 222 -17.64 0.24 11.86
C ASN A 222 -17.32 1.03 10.60
N TYR A 223 -18.20 0.95 9.62
CA TYR A 223 -18.08 1.72 8.38
C TYR A 223 -18.20 3.22 8.66
N LEU A 224 -17.32 4.01 8.06
CA LEU A 224 -17.33 5.47 8.11
C LEU A 224 -17.71 6.08 6.78
N THR A 225 -16.97 5.77 5.71
CA THR A 225 -17.20 6.31 4.37
C THR A 225 -16.56 5.44 3.29
N THR A 226 -16.84 5.79 2.04
CA THR A 226 -16.22 5.23 0.83
C THR A 226 -15.65 6.36 -0.01
N ILE A 227 -14.41 6.21 -0.47
CA ILE A 227 -13.69 7.16 -1.32
C ILE A 227 -13.59 6.58 -2.72
N GLY A 228 -14.03 7.35 -3.72
CA GLY A 228 -14.04 6.96 -5.11
C GLY A 228 -15.10 5.92 -5.46
N ASN A 229 -15.26 5.72 -6.74
CA ASN A 229 -16.13 4.73 -7.38
C ASN A 229 -15.55 4.42 -8.75
N TRP A 230 -16.03 3.38 -9.40
CA TRP A 230 -15.53 2.99 -10.71
C TRP A 230 -15.70 4.08 -11.77
N GLY A 231 -14.60 4.42 -12.46
CA GLY A 231 -14.60 5.33 -13.59
C GLY A 231 -13.22 5.94 -13.88
N VAL A 232 -13.22 6.97 -14.76
CA VAL A 232 -11.98 7.64 -15.21
C VAL A 232 -12.02 9.16 -15.01
N GLU A 233 -13.13 9.66 -14.48
CA GLU A 233 -13.35 11.07 -14.22
C GLU A 233 -12.73 11.49 -12.88
N LYS A 234 -12.82 12.77 -12.54
CA LYS A 234 -12.35 13.32 -11.27
C LYS A 234 -13.09 12.68 -10.11
N GLY A 235 -12.34 12.16 -9.13
CA GLY A 235 -12.90 11.47 -7.98
C GLY A 235 -13.29 10.03 -8.25
N GLU A 236 -13.21 9.56 -9.49
CA GLU A 236 -13.42 8.16 -9.85
C GLU A 236 -12.08 7.40 -9.87
N LEU A 237 -12.14 6.11 -9.61
CA LEU A 237 -10.98 5.22 -9.56
C LEU A 237 -11.19 4.06 -10.55
N TYR A 238 -10.16 3.75 -11.31
CA TYR A 238 -10.24 2.64 -12.27
C TYR A 238 -9.49 1.39 -11.77
N ARG A 239 -8.27 1.61 -11.26
CA ARG A 239 -7.44 0.53 -10.70
C ARG A 239 -6.61 1.05 -9.52
N PRO A 240 -7.29 1.39 -8.41
CA PRO A 240 -6.59 1.86 -7.21
C PRO A 240 -5.67 0.76 -6.68
N LYS A 241 -4.50 1.14 -6.16
CA LYS A 241 -3.50 0.20 -5.62
C LYS A 241 -3.00 0.59 -4.25
N GLY A 242 -2.55 1.80 -4.07
CA GLY A 242 -2.00 2.29 -2.81
C GLY A 242 -2.80 3.45 -2.24
N VAL A 243 -2.73 3.61 -0.95
CA VAL A 243 -3.30 4.72 -0.20
C VAL A 243 -2.26 5.24 0.79
N ALA A 244 -2.26 6.54 1.04
CA ALA A 244 -1.47 7.16 2.11
C ALA A 244 -2.21 8.37 2.66
N ILE A 245 -2.17 8.57 3.99
CA ILE A 245 -2.82 9.67 4.68
C ILE A 245 -1.78 10.64 5.20
N ASP A 246 -1.96 11.94 4.96
CA ASP A 246 -1.07 12.95 5.49
C ASP A 246 -1.55 13.52 6.84
N ALA A 247 -0.69 14.33 7.47
CA ALA A 247 -0.98 14.95 8.77
C ALA A 247 -2.19 15.92 8.77
N LYS A 248 -2.76 16.22 7.58
CA LYS A 248 -3.97 17.04 7.40
C LYS A 248 -5.21 16.19 7.12
N ASN A 249 -5.11 14.88 7.27
CA ASN A 249 -6.14 13.91 6.92
C ASN A 249 -6.55 13.95 5.43
N ARG A 250 -5.61 14.36 4.53
CA ARG A 250 -5.82 14.20 3.10
C ARG A 250 -5.43 12.78 2.70
N VAL A 251 -6.27 12.17 1.87
CA VAL A 251 -6.13 10.78 1.42
C VAL A 251 -5.60 10.75 0.00
N PHE A 252 -4.40 10.23 -0.18
CA PHE A 252 -3.73 10.08 -1.46
C PHE A 252 -3.96 8.66 -1.97
N VAL A 253 -4.54 8.52 -3.16
CA VAL A 253 -4.84 7.22 -3.77
C VAL A 253 -4.12 7.11 -5.10
N SER A 254 -3.27 6.09 -5.25
CA SER A 254 -2.63 5.78 -6.52
C SER A 254 -3.57 4.98 -7.41
N ASP A 255 -3.72 5.40 -8.67
CA ASP A 255 -4.42 4.63 -9.68
C ASP A 255 -3.43 4.14 -10.72
N SER A 256 -3.20 2.83 -10.73
CA SER A 256 -2.17 2.21 -11.55
C SER A 256 -2.48 2.17 -13.04
N TYR A 257 -3.77 2.25 -13.42
CA TYR A 257 -4.20 2.31 -14.81
C TYR A 257 -4.19 3.76 -15.33
N LEU A 258 -4.76 4.69 -14.57
CA LEU A 258 -4.78 6.10 -14.94
C LEU A 258 -3.38 6.73 -14.87
N GLY A 259 -2.46 6.12 -14.12
CA GLY A 259 -1.10 6.60 -13.93
C GLY A 259 -1.05 7.93 -13.18
N ILE A 260 -1.98 8.17 -12.26
CA ILE A 260 -2.08 9.39 -11.46
C ILE A 260 -2.21 9.07 -9.97
N ILE A 261 -2.09 10.10 -9.15
CA ILE A 261 -2.48 10.06 -7.74
C ILE A 261 -3.56 11.11 -7.56
N GLN A 262 -4.72 10.69 -7.08
CA GLN A 262 -5.81 11.56 -6.69
C GLN A 262 -5.79 11.80 -5.19
N VAL A 263 -6.24 12.96 -4.76
CA VAL A 263 -6.25 13.40 -3.36
C VAL A 263 -7.68 13.73 -2.98
N PHE A 264 -8.10 13.15 -1.87
CA PHE A 264 -9.45 13.31 -1.32
C PHE A 264 -9.35 13.86 0.11
N ASP A 265 -10.44 14.37 0.64
CA ASP A 265 -10.55 14.56 2.06
C ASP A 265 -10.97 13.27 2.78
N LYS A 266 -11.05 13.33 4.12
CA LYS A 266 -11.43 12.18 4.95
C LYS A 266 -12.88 11.72 4.76
N ASP A 267 -13.75 12.58 4.21
CA ASP A 267 -15.17 12.31 3.98
C ASP A 267 -15.42 11.72 2.58
N GLY A 268 -14.38 11.67 1.73
CA GLY A 268 -14.37 11.06 0.40
C GLY A 268 -14.53 12.06 -0.76
N ASP A 269 -14.58 13.35 -0.47
CA ASP A 269 -14.71 14.38 -1.49
C ASP A 269 -13.37 14.58 -2.23
N PHE A 270 -13.44 14.62 -3.56
CA PHE A 270 -12.27 14.85 -4.40
C PHE A 270 -11.73 16.27 -4.21
N LEU A 271 -10.42 16.38 -3.93
CA LEU A 271 -9.74 17.65 -3.76
C LEU A 271 -8.84 18.02 -4.95
N PHE A 272 -7.92 17.12 -5.32
CA PHE A 272 -6.86 17.42 -6.28
C PHE A 272 -6.40 16.16 -7.05
N VAL A 273 -5.76 16.41 -8.19
CA VAL A 273 -4.80 15.48 -8.80
C VAL A 273 -3.38 15.98 -8.50
N LEU A 274 -2.46 15.07 -8.25
CA LEU A 274 -1.06 15.41 -8.01
C LEU A 274 -0.40 15.98 -9.28
N GLY A 275 0.30 17.08 -9.15
CA GLY A 275 0.98 17.74 -10.26
C GLY A 275 2.42 18.16 -9.98
N ASP A 276 3.10 18.60 -11.03
CA ASP A 276 4.44 19.17 -10.94
C ASP A 276 4.43 20.64 -10.45
N GLU A 277 5.61 21.24 -10.28
CA GLU A 277 5.74 22.63 -9.84
C GLU A 277 5.17 23.65 -10.83
N LYS A 278 4.92 23.25 -12.08
CA LYS A 278 4.36 24.09 -13.14
C LYS A 278 2.84 24.00 -13.22
N GLY A 279 2.22 23.10 -12.42
CA GLY A 279 0.79 22.85 -12.44
C GLY A 279 0.33 21.86 -13.51
N ASN A 280 1.23 21.08 -14.11
CA ASN A 280 0.84 19.99 -15.00
C ASN A 280 0.55 18.74 -14.18
N ILE A 281 -0.45 17.94 -14.57
CA ILE A 281 -0.72 16.62 -13.95
C ILE A 281 0.54 15.75 -14.05
N MET A 282 0.99 15.24 -12.91
CA MET A 282 2.12 14.31 -12.86
C MET A 282 1.67 12.90 -13.22
N LYS A 283 2.36 12.32 -14.20
CA LYS A 283 2.13 10.91 -14.59
C LYS A 283 3.17 9.99 -13.97
N PHE A 284 2.68 8.81 -13.59
CA PHE A 284 3.45 7.73 -12.98
C PHE A 284 3.28 6.45 -13.79
N GLU A 285 4.32 5.63 -13.83
CA GLU A 285 4.29 4.34 -14.53
C GLU A 285 3.88 3.23 -13.57
N THR A 286 2.60 2.86 -13.64
CA THR A 286 2.00 1.85 -12.74
C THR A 286 2.28 2.15 -11.26
N PRO A 287 1.78 3.29 -10.72
CA PRO A 287 1.98 3.60 -9.32
C PRO A 287 1.24 2.58 -8.44
N THR A 288 1.94 2.13 -7.37
CA THR A 288 1.43 1.16 -6.40
C THR A 288 1.56 1.69 -4.99
N GLY A 289 2.43 1.16 -4.15
CA GLY A 289 2.60 1.57 -2.78
C GLY A 289 2.91 3.06 -2.62
N LEU A 290 2.28 3.66 -1.64
CA LEU A 290 2.44 5.06 -1.24
C LEU A 290 2.83 5.12 0.22
N PHE A 291 3.70 6.08 0.57
CA PHE A 291 3.99 6.40 1.96
C PHE A 291 4.24 7.89 2.13
N ILE A 292 3.70 8.51 3.17
CA ILE A 292 3.96 9.91 3.51
C ILE A 292 4.70 9.97 4.85
N ASP A 293 5.91 10.53 4.86
CA ASP A 293 6.67 10.70 6.08
C ASP A 293 6.26 11.99 6.84
N LYS A 294 6.67 12.11 8.09
CA LYS A 294 6.40 13.28 8.94
C LYS A 294 6.97 14.61 8.41
N ASP A 295 7.92 14.54 7.47
CA ASP A 295 8.47 15.73 6.79
C ASP A 295 7.67 16.07 5.52
N MET A 296 6.45 15.52 5.34
CA MET A 296 5.59 15.71 4.18
C MET A 296 6.27 15.32 2.86
N ARG A 297 7.02 14.21 2.88
CA ARG A 297 7.54 13.58 1.67
C ARG A 297 6.64 12.42 1.30
N LEU A 298 6.13 12.47 0.08
CA LEU A 298 5.40 11.35 -0.51
C LEU A 298 6.38 10.48 -1.30
N TYR A 299 6.42 9.22 -0.95
CA TYR A 299 7.14 8.17 -1.66
C TYR A 299 6.14 7.44 -2.55
N VAL A 300 6.46 7.29 -3.84
CA VAL A 300 5.60 6.65 -4.84
C VAL A 300 6.37 5.53 -5.50
N VAL A 301 5.93 4.31 -5.30
CA VAL A 301 6.47 3.16 -6.02
C VAL A 301 5.92 3.15 -7.44
N GLU A 302 6.78 3.14 -8.43
CA GLU A 302 6.44 2.91 -9.84
C GLU A 302 6.89 1.49 -10.22
N MET A 303 5.99 0.53 -10.08
CA MET A 303 6.27 -0.91 -10.12
C MET A 303 7.00 -1.34 -11.40
N PHE A 304 6.48 -0.99 -12.58
CA PHE A 304 7.07 -1.41 -13.85
C PHE A 304 8.18 -0.48 -14.36
N ALA A 305 8.43 0.62 -13.68
CA ALA A 305 9.58 1.48 -13.91
C ALA A 305 10.75 1.18 -12.99
N ASP A 306 10.61 0.17 -12.12
CA ASP A 306 11.64 -0.28 -11.18
C ASP A 306 12.27 0.89 -10.40
N ARG A 307 11.43 1.75 -9.82
CA ARG A 307 11.90 2.96 -9.09
C ARG A 307 10.90 3.44 -8.05
N VAL A 308 11.39 4.32 -7.17
CA VAL A 308 10.56 5.08 -6.24
C VAL A 308 10.79 6.58 -6.46
N LYS A 309 9.75 7.34 -6.75
CA LYS A 309 9.81 8.80 -6.75
C LYS A 309 9.58 9.34 -5.34
N VAL A 310 10.37 10.34 -4.96
CA VAL A 310 10.24 11.04 -3.68
C VAL A 310 9.84 12.48 -3.96
N LEU A 311 8.66 12.86 -3.52
CA LEU A 311 8.06 14.17 -3.77
C LEU A 311 7.93 14.96 -2.48
N ARG A 312 8.08 16.28 -2.53
CA ARG A 312 7.71 17.19 -1.45
C ARG A 312 6.28 17.66 -1.69
N LEU A 313 5.40 17.35 -0.75
CA LEU A 313 4.05 17.92 -0.74
C LEU A 313 4.13 19.39 -0.31
N LYS A 314 3.37 20.26 -0.99
CA LYS A 314 3.19 21.64 -0.55
C LYS A 314 2.09 21.71 0.51
N ASN A 315 2.31 22.57 1.49
CA ASN A 315 1.35 22.89 2.53
C ASN A 315 0.13 23.63 1.99
#